data_ab4c91970648a8fa6b911b8f4437f3b2
#
_entry.id   ab4c91970648a8fa6b911b8f4437f3b2
#
_cell.length_a   1.000
_cell.length_b   1.000
_cell.length_c   1.000
_cell.angle_alpha   90.00
_cell.angle_beta   90.00
_cell.angle_gamma   90.00
#
_symmetry.space_group_name_H-M   'P 1'
#
loop_
_entity.id
_entity.type
_entity.pdbx_description
1 polymer ?
#
loop_
_entity_poly.entity_id
_entity_poly.type
_entity_poly.pdbx_seq_one_letter_code
_entity_poly.pdbx_strand_id
1 'polypeptide(L)'
;MANPKFPYVKWRDGRPRSSHGAYARALGFVDADLRHPPHDGNGRPVGAWFNLQEASDFSDKRKSEIEAARRAGKLPKKITVRKRTTIEDLLDDWSKSAEFKVLSAASQSSYRKCISAILYRPQTRAAAAKMRAEIRAAKLLGVAEPAREFEAIATATPSSIGKPELRAFYNYAKSVRGHHMALAMTATLSAAFTWGQESVLWRLGANPRQGMEFDHPDGRIVLVSMPEFSAWVAAADAIERSSIGDSFYLALFTGQRQTDRLIMRNESGVEGRHAFRQSKTGELVDIKEASQLTTRLNAARARVKALKLRLQLEKVPLELVVNEDNGEPYDEGTYRHWVSTARAVSVFGFLARDTVRQAIVRAERLTTELIGTADRLFAPFPLDEENKARRARAVDQRTRALAEWLNAQAARDNNGHEAAWRLKPCPSLMFVNGAGELDQKHDQDLRDTCVMLLDRAGCDLLTICDITGHSYRSAQTIVKHYRARNADRADAGIDRLELQVRKEGMKG
;
A
#
# COMPACT_ATOMS: atom_id res chain seq x y z
N MET A 1 -24.02 -12.94 35.65
CA MET A 1 -24.66 -11.76 36.26
C MET A 1 -23.89 -10.53 35.84
N ALA A 2 -24.58 -9.44 35.47
CA ALA A 2 -23.91 -8.18 35.12
C ALA A 2 -23.32 -7.53 36.37
N ASN A 3 -22.08 -7.08 36.32
CA ASN A 3 -21.45 -6.37 37.42
C ASN A 3 -22.19 -5.05 37.72
N PRO A 4 -22.44 -4.71 38.98
CA PRO A 4 -23.13 -3.48 39.35
C PRO A 4 -22.31 -2.25 38.93
N LYS A 5 -23.01 -1.18 38.55
CA LYS A 5 -22.39 0.09 38.17
C LYS A 5 -22.17 0.96 39.38
N PHE A 6 -20.91 1.16 39.76
CA PHE A 6 -20.53 2.13 40.80
C PHE A 6 -19.86 3.35 40.16
N PRO A 7 -20.17 4.59 40.58
CA PRO A 7 -19.40 5.75 40.17
C PRO A 7 -17.91 5.55 40.46
N TYR A 8 -17.03 5.99 39.52
CA TYR A 8 -15.57 5.88 39.66
C TYR A 8 -15.00 4.45 39.74
N VAL A 9 -15.81 3.41 39.53
CA VAL A 9 -15.36 2.03 39.41
C VAL A 9 -15.78 1.46 38.06
N LYS A 10 -14.85 0.84 37.35
CA LYS A 10 -15.11 0.05 36.15
C LYS A 10 -14.67 -1.39 36.37
N TRP A 11 -15.48 -2.31 35.88
CA TRP A 11 -15.17 -3.73 35.89
C TRP A 11 -14.53 -4.13 34.58
N ARG A 12 -13.40 -4.81 34.64
CA ARG A 12 -12.75 -5.42 33.51
C ARG A 12 -12.39 -6.86 33.83
N ASP A 13 -12.94 -7.80 33.09
CA ASP A 13 -12.76 -9.24 33.31
C ASP A 13 -13.14 -9.64 34.77
N GLY A 14 -14.27 -9.10 35.28
CA GLY A 14 -14.74 -9.33 36.66
C GLY A 14 -13.90 -8.65 37.76
N ARG A 15 -12.93 -7.81 37.42
CA ARG A 15 -11.98 -7.18 38.34
C ARG A 15 -12.24 -5.68 38.46
N PRO A 16 -12.38 -5.14 39.70
CA PRO A 16 -12.69 -3.73 39.90
C PRO A 16 -11.42 -2.85 39.71
N ARG A 17 -11.59 -1.73 39.00
CA ARG A 17 -10.56 -0.72 38.80
C ARG A 17 -11.13 0.67 39.05
N SER A 18 -10.37 1.56 39.65
CA SER A 18 -10.78 2.96 39.73
C SER A 18 -10.74 3.61 38.33
N SER A 19 -11.73 4.46 38.02
CA SER A 19 -11.82 5.18 36.74
C SER A 19 -12.37 6.58 36.99
N HIS A 20 -11.51 7.57 36.74
CA HIS A 20 -11.80 8.97 37.04
C HIS A 20 -12.08 9.78 35.77
N GLY A 21 -13.04 10.68 35.79
CA GLY A 21 -13.26 11.68 34.75
C GLY A 21 -12.18 12.77 34.74
N ALA A 22 -12.19 13.62 33.70
CA ALA A 22 -11.19 14.67 33.51
C ALA A 22 -11.01 15.60 34.73
N TYR A 23 -12.12 15.98 35.40
CA TYR A 23 -12.07 16.83 36.59
C TYR A 23 -11.36 16.15 37.77
N ALA A 24 -11.69 14.90 38.04
CA ALA A 24 -11.08 14.16 39.14
C ALA A 24 -9.59 13.88 38.88
N ARG A 25 -9.21 13.56 37.64
CA ARG A 25 -7.79 13.43 37.27
C ARG A 25 -7.03 14.74 37.42
N ALA A 26 -7.66 15.86 37.11
CA ALA A 26 -7.06 17.19 37.30
C ALA A 26 -6.87 17.56 38.80
N LEU A 27 -7.62 16.93 39.69
CA LEU A 27 -7.43 17.01 41.15
C LEU A 27 -6.35 16.07 41.68
N GLY A 28 -5.74 15.24 40.77
CA GLY A 28 -4.66 14.32 41.13
C GLY A 28 -5.08 12.87 41.40
N PHE A 29 -6.35 12.52 41.20
CA PHE A 29 -6.81 11.12 41.32
C PHE A 29 -6.39 10.30 40.11
N VAL A 30 -5.70 9.17 40.34
CA VAL A 30 -5.14 8.29 39.32
C VAL A 30 -5.97 7.01 39.20
N ASP A 31 -6.15 6.52 37.97
CA ASP A 31 -6.81 5.23 37.75
C ASP A 31 -5.86 4.09 38.17
N ALA A 32 -6.35 3.18 39.00
CA ALA A 32 -5.58 2.06 39.55
C ALA A 32 -6.42 0.79 39.72
N ASP A 33 -5.75 -0.35 39.84
CA ASP A 33 -6.37 -1.61 40.22
C ASP A 33 -6.81 -1.52 41.71
N LEU A 34 -8.05 -1.93 42.01
CA LEU A 34 -8.54 -1.96 43.37
C LEU A 34 -8.18 -3.29 44.00
N ARG A 35 -7.03 -3.32 44.68
CA ARG A 35 -6.44 -4.49 45.35
C ARG A 35 -5.98 -4.16 46.77
N HIS A 36 -5.91 -5.20 47.59
CA HIS A 36 -5.29 -5.12 48.91
C HIS A 36 -3.76 -5.15 48.84
N PRO A 37 -3.04 -4.77 49.93
CA PRO A 37 -1.64 -5.05 50.12
C PRO A 37 -1.36 -6.56 50.01
N PRO A 38 -0.12 -7.01 49.69
CA PRO A 38 1.10 -6.22 49.63
C PRO A 38 1.25 -5.38 48.35
N HIS A 39 2.26 -4.49 48.35
CA HIS A 39 2.60 -3.67 47.21
C HIS A 39 3.86 -4.26 46.49
N ASP A 40 3.90 -4.13 45.17
CA ASP A 40 5.09 -4.46 44.38
C ASP A 40 6.21 -3.43 44.57
N GLY A 41 7.39 -3.70 43.98
CA GLY A 41 8.56 -2.78 44.02
C GLY A 41 8.30 -1.39 43.40
N ASN A 42 7.15 -1.19 42.72
CA ASN A 42 6.70 0.08 42.15
C ASN A 42 5.59 0.74 42.98
N GLY A 43 5.28 0.21 44.20
CA GLY A 43 4.25 0.72 45.07
C GLY A 43 2.81 0.40 44.63
N ARG A 44 2.60 -0.58 43.71
CA ARG A 44 1.27 -0.98 43.26
C ARG A 44 0.75 -2.13 44.11
N PRO A 45 -0.54 -2.09 44.58
CA PRO A 45 -1.12 -3.18 45.37
C PRO A 45 -1.27 -4.43 44.48
N VAL A 46 -0.78 -5.58 44.93
CA VAL A 46 -0.79 -6.85 44.22
C VAL A 46 -1.55 -7.96 44.98
N GLY A 47 -2.13 -7.66 46.12
CA GLY A 47 -2.93 -8.59 46.89
C GLY A 47 -4.27 -8.96 46.22
N ALA A 48 -5.20 -9.50 47.04
CA ALA A 48 -6.53 -9.87 46.58
C ALA A 48 -7.29 -8.66 45.97
N TRP A 49 -8.16 -8.92 45.01
CA TRP A 49 -9.03 -7.89 44.46
C TRP A 49 -10.12 -7.51 45.46
N PHE A 50 -10.52 -6.25 45.45
CA PHE A 50 -11.67 -5.79 46.23
C PHE A 50 -12.91 -6.60 45.87
N ASN A 51 -13.66 -7.00 46.86
CA ASN A 51 -15.00 -7.57 46.69
C ASN A 51 -16.03 -6.48 46.33
N LEU A 52 -17.27 -6.88 46.13
CA LEU A 52 -18.34 -6.00 45.69
C LEU A 52 -18.64 -4.86 46.67
N GLN A 53 -18.62 -5.18 47.98
CA GLN A 53 -18.86 -4.20 49.05
C GLN A 53 -17.70 -3.21 49.15
N GLU A 54 -16.48 -3.68 49.12
CA GLU A 54 -15.28 -2.84 49.17
C GLU A 54 -15.18 -1.91 47.95
N ALA A 55 -15.60 -2.38 46.76
CA ALA A 55 -15.66 -1.55 45.56
C ALA A 55 -16.74 -0.47 45.66
N SER A 56 -17.88 -0.76 46.32
CA SER A 56 -18.93 0.20 46.65
C SER A 56 -18.43 1.26 47.64
N ASP A 57 -17.82 0.83 48.72
CA ASP A 57 -17.28 1.71 49.78
C ASP A 57 -16.19 2.64 49.22
N PHE A 58 -15.33 2.11 48.34
CA PHE A 58 -14.35 2.92 47.58
C PHE A 58 -15.05 3.97 46.71
N SER A 59 -16.12 3.59 46.02
CA SER A 59 -16.88 4.51 45.16
C SER A 59 -17.46 5.67 45.96
N ASP A 60 -18.08 5.39 47.09
CA ASP A 60 -18.73 6.39 47.97
C ASP A 60 -17.69 7.32 48.60
N LYS A 61 -16.59 6.76 49.10
CA LYS A 61 -15.45 7.54 49.59
C LYS A 61 -14.91 8.48 48.51
N ARG A 62 -14.69 7.96 47.30
CA ARG A 62 -14.18 8.74 46.17
C ARG A 62 -15.13 9.86 45.78
N LYS A 63 -16.43 9.58 45.76
CA LYS A 63 -17.47 10.57 45.50
C LYS A 63 -17.42 11.71 46.51
N SER A 64 -17.34 11.38 47.78
CA SER A 64 -17.25 12.36 48.89
C SER A 64 -16.00 13.21 48.79
N GLU A 65 -14.84 12.63 48.48
CA GLU A 65 -13.57 13.35 48.29
C GLU A 65 -13.64 14.35 47.11
N ILE A 66 -14.25 13.97 46.01
CA ILE A 66 -14.40 14.84 44.83
C ILE A 66 -15.40 15.96 45.08
N GLU A 67 -16.51 15.68 45.79
CA GLU A 67 -17.50 16.68 46.18
C GLU A 67 -16.93 17.67 47.21
N ALA A 68 -16.17 17.19 48.17
CA ALA A 68 -15.46 18.04 49.13
C ALA A 68 -14.48 18.98 48.41
N ALA A 69 -13.73 18.46 47.44
CA ALA A 69 -12.81 19.27 46.61
C ALA A 69 -13.57 20.32 45.79
N ARG A 70 -14.75 20.00 45.28
CA ARG A 70 -15.64 20.96 44.60
C ARG A 70 -16.11 22.08 45.52
N ARG A 71 -16.61 21.71 46.72
CA ARG A 71 -17.09 22.70 47.71
C ARG A 71 -15.97 23.59 48.22
N ALA A 72 -14.75 23.05 48.32
CA ALA A 72 -13.57 23.81 48.72
C ALA A 72 -13.03 24.74 47.61
N GLY A 73 -13.69 24.84 46.47
CA GLY A 73 -13.26 25.67 45.33
C GLY A 73 -11.88 25.30 44.77
N LYS A 74 -11.40 24.06 45.04
CA LYS A 74 -10.13 23.59 44.47
C LYS A 74 -10.31 23.56 42.98
N LEU A 75 -9.83 24.60 42.32
CA LEU A 75 -9.69 24.60 40.85
C LEU A 75 -8.77 23.44 40.46
N PRO A 76 -9.16 22.62 39.48
CA PRO A 76 -8.23 21.66 38.93
C PRO A 76 -6.97 22.42 38.56
N LYS A 77 -5.78 21.87 38.89
CA LYS A 77 -4.51 22.38 38.33
C LYS A 77 -4.78 22.69 36.85
N LYS A 78 -4.67 23.96 36.46
CA LYS A 78 -4.84 24.34 35.04
C LYS A 78 -4.19 23.25 34.24
N ILE A 79 -5.01 22.51 33.50
CA ILE A 79 -4.45 21.68 32.43
C ILE A 79 -3.66 22.69 31.63
N THR A 80 -2.35 22.65 31.75
CA THR A 80 -1.47 23.47 30.91
C THR A 80 -1.82 22.98 29.53
N VAL A 81 -2.67 23.75 28.84
CA VAL A 81 -2.97 23.49 27.43
C VAL A 81 -1.62 23.64 26.78
N ARG A 82 -0.99 22.51 26.44
CA ARG A 82 0.30 22.49 25.76
C ARG A 82 0.14 23.44 24.60
N LYS A 83 0.92 24.52 24.62
CA LYS A 83 0.86 25.53 23.57
C LYS A 83 1.15 24.79 22.27
N ARG A 84 0.16 24.68 21.42
CA ARG A 84 0.26 24.03 20.11
C ARG A 84 1.16 24.89 19.24
N THR A 85 2.40 24.49 19.06
CA THR A 85 3.41 25.33 18.43
C THR A 85 4.29 24.59 17.45
N THR A 86 4.17 23.26 17.35
CA THR A 86 5.08 22.44 16.54
C THR A 86 4.38 21.83 15.33
N ILE A 87 5.15 21.37 14.36
CA ILE A 87 4.65 20.55 13.23
C ILE A 87 3.98 19.27 13.75
N GLU A 88 4.51 18.66 14.83
CA GLU A 88 3.86 17.50 15.47
C GLU A 88 2.44 17.84 15.91
N ASP A 89 2.25 18.99 16.57
CA ASP A 89 0.92 19.43 17.01
C ASP A 89 0.00 19.72 15.81
N LEU A 90 0.53 20.33 14.73
CA LEU A 90 -0.21 20.60 13.49
C LEU A 90 -0.71 19.31 12.84
N LEU A 91 0.15 18.32 12.68
CA LEU A 91 -0.18 17.03 12.07
C LEU A 91 -1.20 16.25 12.92
N ASP A 92 -1.06 16.32 14.25
CA ASP A 92 -1.99 15.70 15.19
C ASP A 92 -3.38 16.33 15.14
N ASP A 93 -3.46 17.65 15.09
CA ASP A 93 -4.73 18.36 15.00
C ASP A 93 -5.42 18.13 13.66
N TRP A 94 -4.65 18.24 12.57
CA TRP A 94 -5.17 17.95 11.23
C TRP A 94 -5.70 16.54 11.11
N SER A 95 -4.96 15.54 11.59
CA SER A 95 -5.37 14.13 11.52
C SER A 95 -6.66 13.81 12.29
N LYS A 96 -7.09 14.70 13.19
CA LYS A 96 -8.32 14.60 14.00
C LYS A 96 -9.44 15.50 13.49
N SER A 97 -9.16 16.39 12.54
CA SER A 97 -10.10 17.37 12.02
C SER A 97 -11.27 16.73 11.26
N ALA A 98 -12.33 17.49 11.05
CA ALA A 98 -13.48 17.07 10.28
C ALA A 98 -13.11 16.86 8.81
N GLU A 99 -12.30 17.75 8.25
CA GLU A 99 -11.82 17.73 6.87
C GLU A 99 -10.99 16.48 6.59
N PHE A 100 -10.13 16.07 7.54
CA PHE A 100 -9.38 14.82 7.40
C PHE A 100 -10.28 13.58 7.40
N LYS A 101 -11.33 13.58 8.23
CA LYS A 101 -12.28 12.45 8.34
C LYS A 101 -13.15 12.27 7.09
N VAL A 102 -13.38 13.32 6.32
CA VAL A 102 -14.14 13.27 5.05
C VAL A 102 -13.30 12.68 3.92
N LEU A 103 -11.96 12.64 4.04
CA LEU A 103 -11.10 12.00 3.04
C LEU A 103 -11.43 10.52 2.92
N SER A 104 -11.18 9.96 1.72
CA SER A 104 -11.32 8.51 1.52
C SER A 104 -10.44 7.71 2.50
N ALA A 105 -10.86 6.50 2.87
CA ALA A 105 -10.11 5.63 3.78
C ALA A 105 -8.67 5.39 3.30
N ALA A 106 -8.46 5.26 1.98
CA ALA A 106 -7.14 5.11 1.37
C ALA A 106 -6.27 6.36 1.56
N SER A 107 -6.83 7.55 1.35
CA SER A 107 -6.12 8.82 1.57
C SER A 107 -5.76 9.00 3.04
N GLN A 108 -6.71 8.75 3.95
CA GLN A 108 -6.45 8.79 5.39
C GLN A 108 -5.32 7.82 5.79
N SER A 109 -5.35 6.58 5.27
CA SER A 109 -4.31 5.58 5.54
C SER A 109 -2.95 6.04 5.04
N SER A 110 -2.88 6.58 3.82
CA SER A 110 -1.64 7.10 3.23
C SER A 110 -1.06 8.27 4.05
N TYR A 111 -1.88 9.25 4.40
CA TYR A 111 -1.45 10.37 5.24
C TYR A 111 -1.00 9.91 6.63
N ARG A 112 -1.74 8.99 7.28
CA ARG A 112 -1.34 8.45 8.58
C ARG A 112 -0.01 7.73 8.53
N LYS A 113 0.31 7.02 7.45
CA LYS A 113 1.64 6.40 7.23
C LYS A 113 2.74 7.47 7.17
N CYS A 114 2.53 8.52 6.39
CA CYS A 114 3.49 9.62 6.29
C CYS A 114 3.63 10.37 7.62
N ILE A 115 2.53 10.68 8.32
CA ILE A 115 2.55 11.30 9.65
C ILE A 115 3.34 10.44 10.64
N SER A 116 3.08 9.12 10.64
CA SER A 116 3.80 8.19 11.51
C SER A 116 5.29 8.13 11.20
N ALA A 117 5.67 8.23 9.92
CA ALA A 117 7.08 8.28 9.53
C ALA A 117 7.73 9.60 9.97
N ILE A 118 7.10 10.75 9.73
CA ILE A 118 7.61 12.08 10.13
C ILE A 118 7.76 12.18 11.65
N LEU A 119 6.77 11.66 12.40
CA LEU A 119 6.74 11.76 13.87
C LEU A 119 7.43 10.58 14.56
N TYR A 120 8.01 9.64 13.80
CA TYR A 120 8.63 8.42 14.33
C TYR A 120 7.68 7.62 15.25
N ARG A 121 6.42 7.45 14.82
CA ARG A 121 5.39 6.72 15.60
C ARG A 121 5.21 5.32 15.05
N PRO A 122 5.34 4.27 15.86
CA PRO A 122 5.18 2.89 15.41
C PRO A 122 3.71 2.60 15.03
N GLN A 123 3.50 2.01 13.87
CA GLN A 123 2.15 1.67 13.37
C GLN A 123 1.63 0.32 13.87
N THR A 124 2.51 -0.58 14.30
CA THR A 124 2.16 -1.92 14.76
C THR A 124 2.52 -2.12 16.23
N ARG A 125 1.83 -3.06 16.90
CA ARG A 125 2.16 -3.44 18.28
C ARG A 125 3.60 -3.96 18.41
N ALA A 126 4.08 -4.72 17.42
CA ALA A 126 5.44 -5.24 17.39
C ALA A 126 6.47 -4.11 17.26
N ALA A 127 6.28 -3.17 16.34
CA ALA A 127 7.14 -1.99 16.21
C ALA A 127 7.14 -1.13 17.47
N ALA A 128 5.97 -0.95 18.10
CA ALA A 128 5.87 -0.24 19.38
C ALA A 128 6.58 -0.96 20.54
N ALA A 129 6.56 -2.29 20.55
CA ALA A 129 7.27 -3.09 21.54
C ALA A 129 8.79 -2.98 21.34
N LYS A 130 9.26 -3.09 20.09
CA LYS A 130 10.68 -2.92 19.72
C LYS A 130 11.19 -1.55 20.14
N MET A 131 10.51 -0.48 19.75
CA MET A 131 10.88 0.89 20.12
C MET A 131 10.96 1.09 21.64
N ARG A 132 9.97 0.57 22.40
CA ARG A 132 10.02 0.63 23.87
C ARG A 132 11.18 -0.17 24.47
N ALA A 133 11.57 -1.28 23.84
CA ALA A 133 12.72 -2.06 24.25
C ALA A 133 14.04 -1.30 24.01
N GLU A 134 14.17 -0.66 22.85
CA GLU A 134 15.33 0.17 22.51
C GLU A 134 15.49 1.37 23.46
N ILE A 135 14.40 2.08 23.74
CA ILE A 135 14.40 3.20 24.72
C ILE A 135 14.80 2.71 26.11
N ARG A 136 14.28 1.55 26.54
CA ARG A 136 14.66 0.96 27.85
C ARG A 136 16.12 0.57 27.91
N ALA A 137 16.63 -0.04 26.81
CA ALA A 137 18.04 -0.42 26.74
C ALA A 137 18.95 0.82 26.77
N ALA A 138 18.63 1.88 26.05
CA ALA A 138 19.37 3.13 26.07
C ALA A 138 19.40 3.74 27.49
N LYS A 139 18.27 3.77 28.19
CA LYS A 139 18.20 4.24 29.58
C LYS A 139 19.04 3.40 30.56
N LEU A 140 19.04 2.08 30.40
CA LEU A 140 19.83 1.17 31.22
C LEU A 140 21.34 1.34 31.01
N LEU A 141 21.74 1.64 29.77
CA LEU A 141 23.13 1.85 29.37
C LEU A 141 23.63 3.30 29.61
N GLY A 142 22.72 4.20 30.04
CA GLY A 142 23.06 5.62 30.22
C GLY A 142 23.44 6.35 28.92
N VAL A 143 23.01 5.80 27.76
CA VAL A 143 23.26 6.42 26.45
C VAL A 143 22.02 7.19 25.99
N ALA A 144 22.21 8.10 25.01
CA ALA A 144 21.11 8.88 24.45
C ALA A 144 20.01 7.95 23.87
N GLU A 145 18.75 8.33 24.06
CA GLU A 145 17.63 7.66 23.39
C GLU A 145 17.81 7.71 21.87
N PRO A 146 17.31 6.70 21.11
CA PRO A 146 17.39 6.73 19.65
C PRO A 146 16.78 8.04 19.10
N ALA A 147 17.57 8.78 18.35
CA ALA A 147 17.12 10.02 17.73
C ALA A 147 15.97 9.76 16.77
N ARG A 148 14.97 10.63 16.76
CA ARG A 148 13.90 10.58 15.77
C ARG A 148 14.45 11.03 14.41
N GLU A 149 14.27 10.23 13.39
CA GLU A 149 14.82 10.46 12.05
C GLU A 149 14.48 11.86 11.49
N PHE A 150 13.30 12.41 11.81
CA PHE A 150 12.81 13.70 11.35
C PHE A 150 12.53 14.67 12.52
N GLU A 151 13.28 14.59 13.60
CA GLU A 151 13.03 15.37 14.81
C GLU A 151 13.06 16.88 14.55
N ALA A 152 14.02 17.34 13.74
CA ALA A 152 14.17 18.75 13.42
C ALA A 152 12.88 19.36 12.81
N ILE A 153 12.22 18.64 11.89
CA ILE A 153 10.96 19.11 11.29
C ILE A 153 9.78 18.91 12.25
N ALA A 154 9.72 17.80 12.99
CA ALA A 154 8.61 17.47 13.87
C ALA A 154 8.48 18.50 15.02
N THR A 155 9.60 18.95 15.57
CA THR A 155 9.66 19.91 16.69
C THR A 155 9.68 21.37 16.25
N ALA A 156 9.92 21.65 14.97
CA ALA A 156 9.92 23.00 14.43
C ALA A 156 8.54 23.67 14.55
N THR A 157 8.54 24.99 14.66
CA THR A 157 7.30 25.77 14.57
C THR A 157 6.87 25.87 13.10
N PRO A 158 5.58 25.74 12.75
CA PRO A 158 5.15 25.86 11.35
C PRO A 158 5.60 27.16 10.67
N SER A 159 5.63 28.28 11.41
CA SER A 159 6.07 29.57 10.89
C SER A 159 7.57 29.65 10.57
N SER A 160 8.40 28.75 11.12
CA SER A 160 9.84 28.69 10.81
C SER A 160 10.13 27.83 9.58
N ILE A 161 9.13 27.16 9.02
CA ILE A 161 9.32 26.31 7.84
C ILE A 161 8.99 27.11 6.58
N GLY A 162 10.04 27.55 5.91
CA GLY A 162 9.95 28.13 4.57
C GLY A 162 10.27 27.12 3.46
N LYS A 163 10.43 27.63 2.24
CA LYS A 163 10.84 26.81 1.09
C LYS A 163 12.19 26.13 1.27
N PRO A 164 13.24 26.81 1.83
CA PRO A 164 14.54 26.19 2.06
C PRO A 164 14.47 25.00 3.01
N GLU A 165 13.78 25.16 4.16
CA GLU A 165 13.64 24.11 5.17
C GLU A 165 12.86 22.92 4.63
N LEU A 166 11.78 23.17 3.86
CA LEU A 166 11.01 22.12 3.23
C LEU A 166 11.81 21.38 2.14
N ARG A 167 12.67 22.09 1.41
CA ARG A 167 13.59 21.47 0.43
C ARG A 167 14.65 20.61 1.14
N ALA A 168 15.22 21.08 2.22
CA ALA A 168 16.17 20.33 3.03
C ALA A 168 15.54 19.06 3.59
N PHE A 169 14.31 19.15 4.13
CA PHE A 169 13.53 18.00 4.58
C PHE A 169 13.30 16.99 3.44
N TYR A 170 12.87 17.46 2.26
CA TYR A 170 12.65 16.59 1.11
C TYR A 170 13.92 15.85 0.70
N ASN A 171 15.06 16.56 0.60
CA ASN A 171 16.32 15.96 0.20
C ASN A 171 16.80 14.91 1.21
N TYR A 172 16.67 15.19 2.50
CA TYR A 172 16.98 14.24 3.55
C TYR A 172 16.02 13.03 3.51
N ALA A 173 14.71 13.25 3.41
CA ALA A 173 13.74 12.17 3.27
C ALA A 173 14.01 11.32 2.02
N LYS A 174 14.43 11.93 0.90
CA LYS A 174 14.81 11.23 -0.33
C LYS A 174 16.01 10.31 -0.12
N SER A 175 17.02 10.75 0.64
CA SER A 175 18.23 9.94 0.89
C SER A 175 17.97 8.76 1.82
N VAL A 176 17.07 8.89 2.81
CA VAL A 176 16.85 7.84 3.83
C VAL A 176 15.61 6.97 3.59
N ARG A 177 14.61 7.48 2.86
CA ARG A 177 13.32 6.78 2.61
C ARG A 177 12.99 6.58 1.14
N GLY A 178 13.83 7.08 0.25
CA GLY A 178 13.62 7.05 -1.18
C GLY A 178 12.68 8.13 -1.71
N HIS A 179 12.71 8.31 -3.02
CA HIS A 179 12.07 9.43 -3.71
C HIS A 179 10.55 9.51 -3.51
N HIS A 180 9.85 8.39 -3.72
CA HIS A 180 8.38 8.35 -3.59
C HIS A 180 7.90 8.67 -2.17
N MET A 181 8.60 8.18 -1.15
CA MET A 181 8.25 8.47 0.23
C MET A 181 8.51 9.94 0.56
N ALA A 182 9.62 10.52 0.09
CA ALA A 182 9.92 11.94 0.28
C ALA A 182 8.85 12.84 -0.34
N LEU A 183 8.39 12.53 -1.56
CA LEU A 183 7.28 13.24 -2.19
C LEU A 183 5.99 13.11 -1.39
N ALA A 184 5.65 11.91 -0.92
CA ALA A 184 4.43 11.67 -0.14
C ALA A 184 4.47 12.39 1.22
N MET A 185 5.60 12.36 1.92
CA MET A 185 5.78 13.06 3.19
C MET A 185 5.70 14.59 3.01
N THR A 186 6.33 15.12 1.96
CA THR A 186 6.27 16.56 1.63
C THR A 186 4.85 16.97 1.22
N ALA A 187 4.12 16.13 0.49
CA ALA A 187 2.72 16.36 0.17
C ALA A 187 1.83 16.33 1.41
N THR A 188 2.13 15.46 2.38
CA THR A 188 1.43 15.37 3.66
C THR A 188 1.61 16.65 4.48
N LEU A 189 2.83 17.15 4.59
CA LEU A 189 3.10 18.44 5.23
C LEU A 189 2.35 19.57 4.53
N SER A 190 2.41 19.61 3.19
CA SER A 190 1.68 20.62 2.41
C SER A 190 0.18 20.61 2.66
N ALA A 191 -0.44 19.43 2.73
CA ALA A 191 -1.87 19.30 3.03
C ALA A 191 -2.20 19.82 4.44
N ALA A 192 -1.35 19.50 5.43
CA ALA A 192 -1.51 20.01 6.79
C ALA A 192 -1.33 21.53 6.86
N PHE A 193 -0.37 22.09 6.13
CA PHE A 193 -0.18 23.55 6.03
C PHE A 193 -1.40 24.23 5.40
N THR A 194 -1.94 23.69 4.30
CA THR A 194 -3.14 24.24 3.66
C THR A 194 -4.33 24.22 4.64
N TRP A 195 -4.56 23.11 5.32
CA TRP A 195 -5.58 23.05 6.36
C TRP A 195 -5.32 24.06 7.49
N GLY A 196 -4.05 24.22 7.92
CA GLY A 196 -3.67 25.16 8.96
C GLY A 196 -3.87 26.64 8.60
N GLN A 197 -3.86 26.98 7.30
CA GLN A 197 -4.20 28.33 6.82
C GLN A 197 -5.67 28.68 7.07
N GLU A 198 -6.56 27.71 6.87
CA GLU A 198 -8.00 27.88 7.03
C GLU A 198 -8.48 27.62 8.48
N SER A 199 -7.63 26.98 9.27
CA SER A 199 -7.94 26.63 10.66
C SER A 199 -7.94 27.84 11.58
N VAL A 200 -9.03 28.05 12.31
CA VAL A 200 -9.14 29.09 13.35
C VAL A 200 -8.08 28.93 14.45
N LEU A 201 -7.63 27.68 14.70
CA LEU A 201 -6.63 27.37 15.72
C LEU A 201 -5.21 27.75 15.29
N TRP A 202 -4.89 27.60 14.02
CA TRP A 202 -3.51 27.69 13.52
C TRP A 202 -3.24 29.01 12.79
N ARG A 203 -4.11 29.46 11.93
CA ARG A 203 -4.00 30.70 11.13
C ARG A 203 -2.60 30.84 10.52
N LEU A 204 -2.12 29.79 9.86
CA LEU A 204 -0.79 29.76 9.27
C LEU A 204 -0.69 30.73 8.09
N GLY A 205 0.53 31.19 7.82
CA GLY A 205 0.87 31.93 6.61
C GLY A 205 0.83 31.06 5.35
N ALA A 206 1.45 31.53 4.27
CA ALA A 206 1.51 30.81 3.01
C ALA A 206 2.10 29.41 3.14
N ASN A 207 1.51 28.43 2.44
CA ASN A 207 2.02 27.08 2.39
C ASN A 207 3.43 27.08 1.75
N PRO A 208 4.49 26.60 2.47
CA PRO A 208 5.85 26.65 1.95
C PRO A 208 6.08 25.82 0.70
N ARG A 209 5.23 24.83 0.41
CA ARG A 209 5.31 24.02 -0.80
C ARG A 209 4.82 24.77 -2.05
N GLN A 210 4.06 25.83 -1.89
CA GLN A 210 3.45 26.55 -3.02
C GLN A 210 4.53 27.12 -3.95
N GLY A 211 4.45 26.80 -5.25
CA GLY A 211 5.44 27.20 -6.25
C GLY A 211 6.81 26.50 -6.13
N MET A 212 6.89 25.38 -5.38
CA MET A 212 8.08 24.53 -5.39
C MET A 212 7.89 23.39 -6.40
N GLU A 213 8.88 23.21 -7.23
CA GLU A 213 8.97 22.07 -8.15
C GLU A 213 9.78 20.95 -7.49
N PHE A 214 9.31 19.71 -7.70
CA PHE A 214 9.99 18.49 -7.29
C PHE A 214 10.10 17.58 -8.50
N ASP A 215 11.24 16.96 -8.65
CA ASP A 215 11.40 15.93 -9.67
C ASP A 215 10.38 14.83 -9.42
N HIS A 216 9.68 14.44 -10.45
CA HIS A 216 8.86 13.25 -10.42
C HIS A 216 9.59 12.16 -11.19
N PRO A 217 9.81 10.97 -10.60
CA PRO A 217 10.39 9.88 -11.36
C PRO A 217 9.48 9.59 -12.56
N ASP A 218 10.10 9.29 -13.68
CA ASP A 218 9.39 8.86 -14.87
C ASP A 218 8.45 7.71 -14.50
N GLY A 219 7.24 7.74 -15.06
CA GLY A 219 6.28 6.66 -14.87
C GLY A 219 6.90 5.33 -15.31
N ARG A 220 6.70 4.30 -14.50
CA ARG A 220 7.10 2.95 -14.87
C ARG A 220 6.34 2.54 -16.12
N ILE A 221 7.04 2.29 -17.21
CA ILE A 221 6.48 1.81 -18.47
C ILE A 221 7.09 0.43 -18.75
N VAL A 222 6.35 -0.60 -18.38
CA VAL A 222 6.76 -2.00 -18.57
C VAL A 222 5.59 -2.75 -19.18
N LEU A 223 5.84 -3.46 -20.27
CA LEU A 223 4.83 -4.25 -20.93
C LEU A 223 5.05 -5.73 -20.66
N VAL A 224 3.94 -6.44 -20.48
CA VAL A 224 3.92 -7.90 -20.33
C VAL A 224 3.59 -8.51 -21.69
N SER A 225 4.48 -9.33 -22.23
CA SER A 225 4.24 -10.07 -23.47
C SER A 225 3.24 -11.21 -23.24
N MET A 226 2.64 -11.72 -24.33
CA MET A 226 1.70 -12.84 -24.22
C MET A 226 2.32 -14.12 -23.63
N PRO A 227 3.57 -14.51 -23.97
CA PRO A 227 4.23 -15.62 -23.30
C PRO A 227 4.42 -15.40 -21.80
N GLU A 228 4.76 -14.19 -21.35
CA GLU A 228 4.91 -13.84 -19.94
C GLU A 228 3.58 -13.84 -19.21
N PHE A 229 2.53 -13.31 -19.84
CA PHE A 229 1.17 -13.39 -19.32
C PHE A 229 0.73 -14.84 -19.13
N SER A 230 0.94 -15.71 -20.13
CA SER A 230 0.63 -17.12 -20.05
C SER A 230 1.40 -17.83 -18.95
N ALA A 231 2.68 -17.47 -18.74
CA ALA A 231 3.50 -18.01 -17.65
C ALA A 231 2.96 -17.60 -16.27
N TRP A 232 2.48 -16.37 -16.10
CA TRP A 232 1.84 -15.94 -14.84
C TRP A 232 0.56 -16.68 -14.55
N VAL A 233 -0.31 -16.83 -15.55
CA VAL A 233 -1.56 -17.58 -15.40
C VAL A 233 -1.29 -19.04 -15.06
N ALA A 234 -0.39 -19.70 -15.79
CA ALA A 234 0.00 -21.07 -15.52
C ALA A 234 0.58 -21.24 -14.11
N ALA A 235 1.38 -20.31 -13.65
CA ALA A 235 1.93 -20.32 -12.29
C ALA A 235 0.81 -20.16 -11.23
N ALA A 236 -0.13 -19.24 -11.43
CA ALA A 236 -1.26 -19.06 -10.53
C ALA A 236 -2.14 -20.30 -10.46
N ASP A 237 -2.43 -20.93 -11.60
CA ASP A 237 -3.19 -22.17 -11.65
C ASP A 237 -2.45 -23.34 -10.96
N ALA A 238 -1.15 -23.44 -11.17
CA ALA A 238 -0.33 -24.51 -10.59
C ALA A 238 -0.19 -24.41 -9.05
N ILE A 239 -0.21 -23.21 -8.48
CA ILE A 239 -0.23 -23.04 -7.01
C ILE A 239 -1.63 -23.08 -6.41
N GLU A 240 -2.63 -23.57 -7.16
CA GLU A 240 -4.02 -23.67 -6.73
C GLU A 240 -4.66 -22.32 -6.36
N ARG A 241 -4.22 -21.25 -7.06
CA ARG A 241 -4.73 -19.88 -6.93
C ARG A 241 -5.27 -19.38 -8.28
N SER A 242 -6.14 -20.16 -8.88
CA SER A 242 -6.68 -19.85 -10.21
C SER A 242 -7.41 -18.51 -10.27
N SER A 243 -7.98 -18.03 -9.17
CA SER A 243 -8.60 -16.70 -9.09
C SER A 243 -7.59 -15.57 -9.23
N ILE A 244 -6.32 -15.78 -8.85
CA ILE A 244 -5.23 -14.83 -9.17
C ILE A 244 -5.03 -14.78 -10.69
N GLY A 245 -5.01 -15.94 -11.36
CA GLY A 245 -4.97 -16.02 -12.83
C GLY A 245 -6.17 -15.33 -13.48
N ASP A 246 -7.37 -15.48 -12.91
CA ASP A 246 -8.58 -14.79 -13.38
C ASP A 246 -8.43 -13.27 -13.26
N SER A 247 -7.85 -12.79 -12.16
CA SER A 247 -7.55 -11.38 -11.98
C SER A 247 -6.54 -10.86 -13.00
N PHE A 248 -5.56 -11.67 -13.43
CA PHE A 248 -4.66 -11.30 -14.52
C PHE A 248 -5.40 -11.16 -15.86
N TYR A 249 -6.33 -12.07 -16.16
CA TYR A 249 -7.20 -11.95 -17.34
C TYR A 249 -8.04 -10.66 -17.27
N LEU A 250 -8.66 -10.36 -16.14
CA LEU A 250 -9.39 -9.12 -15.95
C LEU A 250 -8.48 -7.89 -16.16
N ALA A 251 -7.24 -7.92 -15.66
CA ALA A 251 -6.31 -6.82 -15.86
C ALA A 251 -5.97 -6.59 -17.34
N LEU A 252 -5.68 -7.67 -18.06
CA LEU A 252 -5.26 -7.61 -19.46
C LEU A 252 -6.40 -7.20 -20.40
N PHE A 253 -7.60 -7.74 -20.21
CA PHE A 253 -8.72 -7.55 -21.14
C PHE A 253 -9.62 -6.37 -20.80
N THR A 254 -9.56 -5.88 -19.56
CA THR A 254 -10.40 -4.75 -19.13
C THR A 254 -9.60 -3.52 -18.71
N GLY A 255 -8.29 -3.68 -18.51
CA GLY A 255 -7.43 -2.63 -18.04
C GLY A 255 -7.78 -2.11 -16.64
N GLN A 256 -8.54 -2.83 -15.82
CA GLN A 256 -9.01 -2.34 -14.53
C GLN A 256 -7.93 -2.42 -13.44
N ARG A 257 -8.01 -1.49 -12.47
CA ARG A 257 -7.10 -1.46 -11.31
C ARG A 257 -7.29 -2.69 -10.44
N GLN A 258 -6.25 -3.08 -9.70
CA GLN A 258 -6.32 -4.20 -8.76
C GLN A 258 -7.54 -4.12 -7.84
N THR A 259 -7.76 -2.99 -7.20
CA THR A 259 -8.90 -2.80 -6.28
C THR A 259 -10.26 -3.00 -6.95
N ASP A 260 -10.39 -2.53 -8.19
CA ASP A 260 -11.65 -2.66 -8.94
C ASP A 260 -11.89 -4.12 -9.38
N ARG A 261 -10.83 -4.85 -9.78
CA ARG A 261 -10.90 -6.28 -10.13
C ARG A 261 -11.30 -7.17 -8.95
N LEU A 262 -10.81 -6.86 -7.74
CA LEU A 262 -11.10 -7.64 -6.54
C LEU A 262 -12.55 -7.53 -6.07
N ILE A 263 -13.24 -6.44 -6.43
CA ILE A 263 -14.66 -6.23 -6.09
C ILE A 263 -15.59 -6.45 -7.27
N MET A 264 -15.06 -6.90 -8.43
CA MET A 264 -15.84 -7.14 -9.62
C MET A 264 -16.75 -8.35 -9.41
N ARG A 265 -18.05 -8.16 -9.63
CA ARG A 265 -19.08 -9.18 -9.38
C ARG A 265 -19.42 -9.96 -10.63
N ASN A 266 -19.90 -11.16 -10.40
CA ASN A 266 -20.37 -12.06 -11.45
C ASN A 266 -21.67 -11.57 -12.12
N GLU A 267 -22.46 -10.77 -11.41
CA GLU A 267 -23.74 -10.25 -11.87
C GLU A 267 -23.57 -8.84 -12.40
N SER A 268 -23.39 -8.71 -13.71
CA SER A 268 -23.34 -7.39 -14.40
C SER A 268 -24.69 -6.98 -15.02
N GLY A 269 -25.75 -7.71 -14.75
CA GLY A 269 -27.09 -7.44 -15.28
C GLY A 269 -27.29 -7.81 -16.74
N VAL A 270 -26.23 -7.92 -17.54
CA VAL A 270 -26.26 -8.31 -18.96
C VAL A 270 -25.22 -9.40 -19.19
N GLU A 271 -25.63 -10.52 -19.78
CA GLU A 271 -24.72 -11.63 -20.09
C GLU A 271 -23.60 -11.19 -21.04
N GLY A 272 -22.36 -11.59 -20.71
CA GLY A 272 -21.17 -11.25 -21.50
C GLY A 272 -20.72 -9.79 -21.42
N ARG A 273 -21.18 -9.03 -20.42
CA ARG A 273 -20.74 -7.64 -20.15
C ARG A 273 -20.38 -7.45 -18.68
N HIS A 274 -19.54 -6.46 -18.41
CA HIS A 274 -19.22 -6.00 -17.07
C HIS A 274 -19.53 -4.51 -16.95
N ALA A 275 -20.56 -4.17 -16.15
CA ALA A 275 -20.91 -2.81 -15.79
C ALA A 275 -20.59 -2.57 -14.30
N PHE A 276 -19.74 -1.63 -14.00
CA PHE A 276 -19.35 -1.30 -12.63
C PHE A 276 -18.84 0.14 -12.52
N ARG A 277 -18.84 0.65 -11.30
CA ARG A 277 -18.30 1.96 -10.99
C ARG A 277 -16.91 1.83 -10.38
N GLN A 278 -15.92 2.47 -10.96
CA GLN A 278 -14.56 2.45 -10.46
C GLN A 278 -14.44 3.09 -9.07
N SER A 279 -13.74 2.45 -8.15
CA SER A 279 -13.59 2.90 -6.75
C SER A 279 -12.84 4.23 -6.61
N LYS A 280 -11.85 4.48 -7.47
CA LYS A 280 -10.99 5.66 -7.37
C LYS A 280 -11.55 6.90 -8.07
N THR A 281 -12.16 6.75 -9.23
CA THR A 281 -12.61 7.85 -10.09
C THR A 281 -14.12 8.05 -10.05
N GLY A 282 -14.87 7.03 -9.63
CA GLY A 282 -16.33 7.04 -9.68
C GLY A 282 -16.88 6.88 -11.10
N GLU A 283 -16.04 6.70 -12.11
CA GLU A 283 -16.46 6.51 -13.51
C GLU A 283 -17.23 5.19 -13.67
N LEU A 284 -18.31 5.25 -14.45
CA LEU A 284 -19.06 4.08 -14.85
C LEU A 284 -18.38 3.45 -16.07
N VAL A 285 -18.03 2.18 -15.95
CA VAL A 285 -17.44 1.38 -17.02
C VAL A 285 -18.41 0.26 -17.37
N ASP A 286 -18.72 0.10 -18.65
CA ASP A 286 -19.55 -0.98 -19.18
C ASP A 286 -18.87 -1.58 -20.40
N ILE A 287 -18.28 -2.76 -20.23
CA ILE A 287 -17.42 -3.40 -21.22
C ILE A 287 -17.92 -4.79 -21.58
N LYS A 288 -17.82 -5.14 -22.86
CA LYS A 288 -18.08 -6.48 -23.36
C LYS A 288 -16.94 -7.43 -22.97
N GLU A 289 -17.27 -8.65 -22.56
CA GLU A 289 -16.27 -9.69 -22.38
C GLU A 289 -15.67 -10.10 -23.74
N ALA A 290 -14.36 -10.08 -23.85
CA ALA A 290 -13.66 -10.73 -24.97
C ALA A 290 -13.80 -12.25 -24.87
N SER A 291 -13.79 -12.99 -25.98
CA SER A 291 -14.03 -14.45 -26.00
C SER A 291 -13.09 -15.24 -25.08
N GLN A 292 -11.80 -14.87 -25.05
CA GLN A 292 -10.83 -15.49 -24.13
C GLN A 292 -11.15 -15.19 -22.66
N LEU A 293 -11.60 -13.98 -22.36
CA LEU A 293 -12.03 -13.59 -21.03
C LEU A 293 -13.28 -14.37 -20.63
N THR A 294 -14.29 -14.45 -21.50
CA THR A 294 -15.52 -15.23 -21.26
C THR A 294 -15.21 -16.69 -20.93
N THR A 295 -14.32 -17.32 -21.71
CA THR A 295 -13.90 -18.71 -21.45
C THR A 295 -13.29 -18.85 -20.05
N ARG A 296 -12.39 -17.96 -19.69
CA ARG A 296 -11.73 -17.97 -18.38
C ARG A 296 -12.70 -17.71 -17.23
N LEU A 297 -13.59 -16.73 -17.39
CA LEU A 297 -14.57 -16.38 -16.35
C LEU A 297 -15.67 -17.45 -16.19
N ASN A 298 -16.05 -18.17 -17.23
CA ASN A 298 -16.95 -19.31 -17.10
C ASN A 298 -16.33 -20.42 -16.24
N ALA A 299 -15.04 -20.71 -16.42
CA ALA A 299 -14.31 -21.60 -15.54
C ALA A 299 -14.21 -21.06 -14.11
N ALA A 300 -14.00 -19.74 -13.92
CA ALA A 300 -14.01 -19.10 -12.61
C ALA A 300 -15.37 -19.26 -11.91
N ARG A 301 -16.47 -19.00 -12.61
CA ARG A 301 -17.85 -19.17 -12.10
C ARG A 301 -18.11 -20.61 -11.64
N ALA A 302 -17.62 -21.60 -12.40
CA ALA A 302 -17.72 -23.01 -12.02
C ALA A 302 -16.87 -23.31 -10.76
N ARG A 303 -15.65 -22.78 -10.66
CA ARG A 303 -14.80 -22.94 -9.47
C ARG A 303 -15.43 -22.32 -8.23
N VAL A 304 -16.01 -21.13 -8.32
CA VAL A 304 -16.68 -20.46 -7.19
C VAL A 304 -17.88 -21.27 -6.69
N LYS A 305 -18.66 -21.89 -7.60
CA LYS A 305 -19.75 -22.82 -7.23
C LYS A 305 -19.21 -24.07 -6.52
N ALA A 306 -18.14 -24.67 -7.04
CA ALA A 306 -17.49 -25.82 -6.40
C ALA A 306 -16.89 -25.45 -5.02
N LEU A 307 -16.34 -24.27 -4.90
CA LEU A 307 -15.78 -23.74 -3.65
C LEU A 307 -16.87 -23.61 -2.57
N LYS A 308 -18.07 -23.14 -2.94
CA LYS A 308 -19.24 -23.12 -2.03
C LYS A 308 -19.51 -24.49 -1.43
N LEU A 309 -19.53 -25.54 -2.25
CA LEU A 309 -19.78 -26.89 -1.78
C LEU A 309 -18.65 -27.41 -0.89
N ARG A 310 -17.40 -27.20 -1.30
CA ARG A 310 -16.22 -27.64 -0.55
C ARG A 310 -16.13 -26.99 0.83
N LEU A 311 -16.41 -25.71 0.93
CA LEU A 311 -16.30 -24.93 2.16
C LEU A 311 -17.61 -24.81 2.95
N GLN A 312 -18.69 -25.43 2.45
CA GLN A 312 -20.03 -25.39 3.07
C GLN A 312 -20.55 -23.97 3.33
N LEU A 313 -20.29 -23.05 2.37
CA LEU A 313 -20.71 -21.66 2.48
C LEU A 313 -22.24 -21.57 2.32
N GLU A 314 -22.89 -20.68 3.08
CA GLU A 314 -24.33 -20.44 2.98
C GLU A 314 -24.73 -19.94 1.59
N LYS A 315 -23.95 -19.04 1.01
CA LYS A 315 -24.21 -18.40 -0.28
C LYS A 315 -23.03 -18.58 -1.23
N VAL A 316 -23.29 -18.52 -2.53
CA VAL A 316 -22.24 -18.42 -3.55
C VAL A 316 -21.63 -17.02 -3.44
N PRO A 317 -20.31 -16.87 -3.38
CA PRO A 317 -19.65 -15.57 -3.48
C PRO A 317 -20.10 -14.83 -4.75
N LEU A 318 -20.34 -13.54 -4.61
CA LEU A 318 -20.78 -12.69 -5.73
C LEU A 318 -19.61 -12.24 -6.60
N GLU A 319 -18.44 -12.14 -5.99
CA GLU A 319 -17.22 -11.68 -6.65
C GLU A 319 -16.62 -12.76 -7.55
N LEU A 320 -15.94 -12.32 -8.62
CA LEU A 320 -15.25 -13.22 -9.55
C LEU A 320 -13.91 -13.71 -9.00
N VAL A 321 -13.24 -12.87 -8.23
CA VAL A 321 -11.90 -13.13 -7.67
C VAL A 321 -12.04 -13.38 -6.17
N VAL A 322 -12.08 -14.64 -5.78
CA VAL A 322 -12.26 -15.06 -4.38
C VAL A 322 -11.09 -15.89 -3.89
N ASN A 323 -10.80 -15.78 -2.62
CA ASN A 323 -9.76 -16.57 -1.97
C ASN A 323 -10.21 -18.04 -1.86
N GLU A 324 -9.43 -18.95 -2.41
CA GLU A 324 -9.70 -20.37 -2.45
C GLU A 324 -9.70 -21.04 -1.05
N ASP A 325 -9.12 -20.38 -0.04
CA ASP A 325 -9.05 -20.93 1.31
C ASP A 325 -10.34 -20.71 2.11
N ASN A 326 -11.03 -19.58 1.91
CA ASN A 326 -12.20 -19.19 2.70
C ASN A 326 -13.43 -18.81 1.87
N GLY A 327 -13.29 -18.65 0.56
CA GLY A 327 -14.39 -18.24 -0.32
C GLY A 327 -14.79 -16.77 -0.24
N GLU A 328 -14.02 -15.94 0.45
CA GLU A 328 -14.26 -14.50 0.55
C GLU A 328 -13.45 -13.72 -0.50
N PRO A 329 -13.85 -12.48 -0.82
CA PRO A 329 -13.02 -11.60 -1.63
C PRO A 329 -11.62 -11.45 -1.02
N TYR A 330 -10.60 -11.37 -1.86
CA TYR A 330 -9.25 -11.12 -1.37
C TYR A 330 -9.13 -9.73 -0.73
N ASP A 331 -8.54 -9.67 0.47
CA ASP A 331 -7.93 -8.43 0.91
C ASP A 331 -6.65 -8.12 0.10
N GLU A 332 -6.29 -6.84 -0.01
CA GLU A 332 -5.15 -6.42 -0.81
C GLU A 332 -3.80 -7.05 -0.37
N GLY A 333 -3.63 -7.33 0.91
CA GLY A 333 -2.41 -7.91 1.46
C GLY A 333 -2.24 -9.36 1.02
N THR A 334 -3.28 -10.18 1.23
CA THR A 334 -3.32 -11.58 0.83
C THR A 334 -3.23 -11.72 -0.70
N TYR A 335 -3.93 -10.87 -1.45
CA TYR A 335 -3.83 -10.85 -2.91
C TYR A 335 -2.38 -10.61 -3.37
N ARG A 336 -1.73 -9.55 -2.87
CA ARG A 336 -0.35 -9.23 -3.23
C ARG A 336 0.63 -10.34 -2.86
N HIS A 337 0.41 -11.03 -1.75
CA HIS A 337 1.21 -12.18 -1.36
C HIS A 337 1.14 -13.28 -2.42
N TRP A 338 -0.08 -13.69 -2.84
CA TRP A 338 -0.24 -14.73 -3.84
C TRP A 338 0.22 -14.31 -5.24
N VAL A 339 -0.01 -13.06 -5.63
CA VAL A 339 0.56 -12.50 -6.87
C VAL A 339 2.08 -12.58 -6.85
N SER A 340 2.72 -12.18 -5.74
CA SER A 340 4.18 -12.28 -5.59
C SER A 340 4.67 -13.72 -5.70
N THR A 341 3.94 -14.67 -5.11
CA THR A 341 4.23 -16.10 -5.19
C THR A 341 4.11 -16.61 -6.63
N ALA A 342 2.99 -16.33 -7.32
CA ALA A 342 2.78 -16.72 -8.71
C ALA A 342 3.88 -16.15 -9.65
N ARG A 343 4.27 -14.90 -9.42
CA ARG A 343 5.35 -14.24 -10.17
C ARG A 343 6.69 -14.94 -9.96
N ALA A 344 7.05 -15.29 -8.74
CA ALA A 344 8.28 -16.01 -8.45
C ALA A 344 8.27 -17.42 -9.08
N VAL A 345 7.15 -18.13 -8.97
CA VAL A 345 6.98 -19.45 -9.59
C VAL A 345 7.13 -19.36 -11.12
N SER A 346 6.55 -18.33 -11.76
CA SER A 346 6.67 -18.17 -13.21
C SER A 346 8.08 -17.85 -13.67
N VAL A 347 8.87 -17.12 -12.89
CA VAL A 347 10.28 -16.84 -13.21
C VAL A 347 11.12 -18.11 -13.19
N PHE A 348 10.98 -18.91 -12.15
CA PHE A 348 11.84 -20.09 -11.90
C PHE A 348 11.26 -21.40 -12.45
N GLY A 349 9.96 -21.47 -12.72
CA GLY A 349 9.31 -22.62 -13.32
C GLY A 349 9.11 -23.83 -12.41
N PHE A 350 9.18 -23.67 -11.07
CA PHE A 350 8.99 -24.79 -10.13
C PHE A 350 8.16 -24.41 -8.90
N LEU A 351 7.58 -25.44 -8.29
CA LEU A 351 6.73 -25.40 -7.13
C LEU A 351 7.30 -26.26 -6.00
N ALA A 352 8.13 -25.67 -5.16
CA ALA A 352 8.37 -26.23 -3.83
C ALA A 352 7.92 -25.18 -2.81
N ARG A 353 6.98 -25.50 -1.92
CA ARG A 353 6.43 -24.55 -0.94
C ARG A 353 7.49 -23.78 -0.17
N ASP A 354 8.56 -24.47 0.23
CA ASP A 354 9.68 -23.87 0.94
C ASP A 354 10.66 -23.17 0.00
N THR A 355 10.83 -23.68 -1.21
CA THR A 355 11.75 -23.13 -2.22
C THR A 355 11.18 -21.88 -2.89
N VAL A 356 9.85 -21.77 -3.05
CA VAL A 356 9.20 -20.52 -3.54
C VAL A 356 9.45 -19.39 -2.55
N ARG A 357 9.31 -19.61 -1.25
CA ARG A 357 9.65 -18.64 -0.22
C ARG A 357 11.13 -18.27 -0.25
N GLN A 358 11.99 -19.26 -0.41
CA GLN A 358 13.44 -19.06 -0.51
C GLN A 358 13.83 -18.41 -1.84
N ALA A 359 13.15 -18.71 -2.96
CA ALA A 359 13.39 -18.07 -4.25
C ALA A 359 12.96 -16.60 -4.26
N ILE A 360 11.85 -16.25 -3.59
CA ILE A 360 11.46 -14.84 -3.37
C ILE A 360 12.54 -14.14 -2.54
N VAL A 361 12.94 -14.75 -1.42
CA VAL A 361 14.00 -14.21 -0.56
C VAL A 361 15.37 -14.23 -1.27
N ARG A 362 15.63 -15.18 -2.16
CA ARG A 362 16.86 -15.23 -2.97
C ARG A 362 16.81 -14.27 -4.15
N ALA A 363 15.68 -14.06 -4.79
CA ALA A 363 15.52 -12.99 -5.79
C ALA A 363 15.75 -11.60 -5.18
N GLU A 364 15.37 -11.41 -3.92
CA GLU A 364 15.70 -10.21 -3.13
C GLU A 364 17.13 -10.24 -2.54
N ARG A 365 17.73 -11.43 -2.34
CA ARG A 365 19.04 -11.64 -1.71
C ARG A 365 20.08 -12.30 -2.61
N LEU A 366 19.88 -12.34 -3.91
CA LEU A 366 20.86 -12.89 -4.87
C LEU A 366 22.28 -12.30 -4.77
N THR A 367 22.49 -11.48 -3.76
CA THR A 367 23.70 -10.71 -3.52
C THR A 367 24.76 -11.39 -2.70
N THR A 368 24.48 -12.43 -1.89
CA THR A 368 25.46 -12.84 -0.89
C THR A 368 26.27 -14.10 -1.22
N GLU A 369 25.75 -15.05 -1.97
CA GLU A 369 26.48 -16.31 -2.26
C GLU A 369 27.14 -16.39 -3.63
N LEU A 370 26.81 -15.47 -4.56
CA LEU A 370 27.30 -15.48 -5.94
C LEU A 370 27.93 -14.14 -6.33
N ILE A 371 28.55 -13.49 -5.38
CA ILE A 371 29.09 -12.12 -5.40
C ILE A 371 29.91 -11.82 -6.67
N GLY A 372 30.74 -12.74 -7.16
CA GLY A 372 31.63 -12.44 -8.30
C GLY A 372 30.95 -12.34 -9.67
N THR A 373 29.87 -13.10 -9.94
CA THR A 373 29.16 -13.09 -11.21
C THR A 373 27.88 -12.25 -11.15
N ALA A 374 27.18 -12.32 -10.02
CA ALA A 374 25.98 -11.54 -9.79
C ALA A 374 26.28 -10.05 -9.70
N ASP A 375 27.36 -9.63 -9.05
CA ASP A 375 27.75 -8.22 -8.92
C ASP A 375 27.90 -7.53 -10.28
N ARG A 376 28.39 -8.22 -11.31
CA ARG A 376 28.45 -7.67 -12.66
C ARG A 376 27.09 -7.52 -13.33
N LEU A 377 26.15 -8.42 -13.03
CA LEU A 377 24.81 -8.41 -13.61
C LEU A 377 23.88 -7.44 -12.89
N PHE A 378 24.07 -7.23 -11.59
CA PHE A 378 23.19 -6.45 -10.74
C PHE A 378 23.78 -5.09 -10.32
N ALA A 379 25.06 -4.83 -10.59
CA ALA A 379 25.65 -3.51 -10.35
C ALA A 379 24.87 -2.41 -11.09
N PRO A 380 24.64 -1.23 -10.48
CA PRO A 380 24.02 -0.12 -11.17
C PRO A 380 24.76 0.22 -12.47
N PHE A 381 24.01 0.50 -13.54
CA PHE A 381 24.61 0.97 -14.77
C PHE A 381 25.09 2.41 -14.59
N PRO A 382 26.31 2.77 -15.02
CA PRO A 382 26.64 4.16 -15.23
C PRO A 382 25.69 4.68 -16.31
N LEU A 383 24.82 5.61 -15.92
CA LEU A 383 23.86 6.23 -16.82
C LEU A 383 24.57 7.32 -17.62
N ASP A 384 25.00 6.96 -18.82
CA ASP A 384 25.44 7.93 -19.82
C ASP A 384 24.17 8.52 -20.48
N GLU A 385 23.71 9.67 -19.96
CA GLU A 385 22.48 10.32 -20.41
C GLU A 385 22.57 10.83 -21.86
N GLU A 386 23.78 11.06 -22.37
CA GLU A 386 24.00 11.64 -23.69
C GLU A 386 23.66 10.68 -24.85
N ASN A 387 23.57 9.37 -24.60
CA ASN A 387 23.33 8.40 -25.68
C ASN A 387 22.23 7.37 -25.35
N LYS A 388 20.96 7.79 -25.51
CA LYS A 388 19.78 6.93 -25.26
C LYS A 388 19.80 5.59 -26.00
N ALA A 389 20.34 5.55 -27.25
CA ALA A 389 20.39 4.31 -28.03
C ALA A 389 21.46 3.34 -27.52
N ARG A 390 22.59 3.84 -27.03
CA ARG A 390 23.63 3.04 -26.38
C ARG A 390 23.15 2.47 -25.05
N ARG A 391 22.48 3.29 -24.26
CA ARG A 391 21.83 2.87 -23.00
C ARG A 391 20.81 1.77 -23.22
N ALA A 392 19.88 1.92 -24.19
CA ALA A 392 18.88 0.92 -24.51
C ALA A 392 19.49 -0.42 -24.90
N ARG A 393 20.54 -0.42 -25.73
CA ARG A 393 21.26 -1.63 -26.09
C ARG A 393 21.96 -2.30 -24.91
N ALA A 394 22.56 -1.51 -24.03
CA ALA A 394 23.23 -2.02 -22.83
C ALA A 394 22.22 -2.65 -21.86
N VAL A 395 21.03 -2.03 -21.66
CA VAL A 395 19.95 -2.60 -20.87
C VAL A 395 19.43 -3.90 -21.48
N ASP A 396 19.19 -3.95 -22.78
CA ASP A 396 18.74 -5.16 -23.48
C ASP A 396 19.75 -6.31 -23.35
N GLN A 397 21.03 -6.03 -23.62
CA GLN A 397 22.10 -7.02 -23.46
C GLN A 397 22.18 -7.58 -22.03
N ARG A 398 22.04 -6.71 -21.04
CA ARG A 398 22.07 -7.10 -19.62
C ARG A 398 20.84 -7.88 -19.21
N THR A 399 19.66 -7.51 -19.72
CA THR A 399 18.43 -8.26 -19.50
C THR A 399 18.54 -9.68 -20.04
N ARG A 400 19.14 -9.87 -21.22
CA ARG A 400 19.40 -11.21 -21.77
C ARG A 400 20.36 -12.02 -20.89
N ALA A 401 21.49 -11.42 -20.50
CA ALA A 401 22.46 -12.08 -19.62
C ALA A 401 21.83 -12.46 -18.26
N LEU A 402 20.96 -11.60 -17.70
CA LEU A 402 20.19 -11.90 -16.51
C LEU A 402 19.22 -13.07 -16.74
N ALA A 403 18.52 -13.10 -17.86
CA ALA A 403 17.60 -14.18 -18.19
C ALA A 403 18.35 -15.53 -18.31
N GLU A 404 19.49 -15.55 -18.95
CA GLU A 404 20.36 -16.75 -19.07
C GLU A 404 20.85 -17.21 -17.70
N TRP A 405 21.29 -16.27 -16.87
CA TRP A 405 21.75 -16.58 -15.52
C TRP A 405 20.63 -17.15 -14.63
N LEU A 406 19.42 -16.55 -14.66
CA LEU A 406 18.25 -17.04 -13.91
C LEU A 406 17.83 -18.43 -14.37
N ASN A 407 17.88 -18.71 -15.70
CA ASN A 407 17.63 -20.05 -16.22
C ASN A 407 18.65 -21.07 -15.72
N ALA A 408 19.94 -20.70 -15.68
CA ALA A 408 20.99 -21.56 -15.15
C ALA A 408 20.82 -21.83 -13.66
N GLN A 409 20.40 -20.85 -12.86
CA GLN A 409 20.07 -21.03 -11.44
C GLN A 409 18.86 -21.94 -11.25
N ALA A 410 17.78 -21.71 -11.99
CA ALA A 410 16.58 -22.56 -11.94
C ALA A 410 16.89 -24.02 -12.31
N ALA A 411 17.80 -24.26 -13.26
CA ALA A 411 18.25 -25.58 -13.62
C ALA A 411 19.08 -26.26 -12.50
N ARG A 412 19.92 -25.51 -11.79
CA ARG A 412 20.73 -26.00 -10.66
C ARG A 412 19.90 -26.36 -9.45
N ASP A 413 19.00 -25.49 -9.05
CA ASP A 413 18.14 -25.71 -7.87
C ASP A 413 17.17 -26.89 -8.05
N ASN A 414 16.98 -27.34 -9.28
CA ASN A 414 16.08 -28.44 -9.63
C ASN A 414 16.73 -29.83 -9.59
N ASN A 415 18.06 -29.90 -9.51
CA ASN A 415 18.80 -31.18 -9.55
C ASN A 415 18.80 -31.99 -8.25
N GLY A 416 18.16 -31.50 -7.18
CA GLY A 416 18.13 -32.16 -5.87
C GLY A 416 16.76 -32.38 -5.26
N HIS A 417 15.67 -31.86 -5.86
CA HIS A 417 14.32 -31.97 -5.30
C HIS A 417 13.32 -32.49 -6.35
N GLU A 418 12.61 -33.55 -6.04
CA GLU A 418 11.38 -33.97 -6.75
C GLU A 418 10.36 -32.84 -6.60
N ALA A 419 10.39 -31.88 -7.52
CA ALA A 419 9.34 -30.89 -7.64
C ALA A 419 8.14 -31.58 -8.25
N ALA A 420 7.03 -31.66 -7.54
CA ALA A 420 5.78 -32.22 -8.00
C ALA A 420 5.24 -31.53 -9.27
N TRP A 421 5.76 -30.34 -9.61
CA TRP A 421 5.35 -29.53 -10.74
C TRP A 421 6.55 -28.84 -11.39
N ARG A 422 6.67 -28.96 -12.71
CA ARG A 422 7.61 -28.22 -13.53
C ARG A 422 6.86 -27.37 -14.53
N LEU A 423 6.94 -26.06 -14.36
CA LEU A 423 6.51 -25.10 -15.37
C LEU A 423 7.74 -24.67 -16.20
N LYS A 424 7.50 -24.25 -17.42
CA LYS A 424 8.56 -23.64 -18.24
C LYS A 424 8.97 -22.30 -17.59
N PRO A 425 10.23 -22.10 -17.19
CA PRO A 425 10.70 -20.83 -16.65
C PRO A 425 10.47 -19.67 -17.62
N CYS A 426 10.12 -18.51 -17.07
CA CYS A 426 9.96 -17.28 -17.81
C CYS A 426 10.81 -16.14 -17.22
N PRO A 427 12.14 -16.21 -17.35
CA PRO A 427 13.05 -15.24 -16.74
C PRO A 427 12.95 -13.83 -17.31
N SER A 428 12.36 -13.63 -18.49
CA SER A 428 12.08 -12.30 -19.06
C SER A 428 11.10 -11.46 -18.22
N LEU A 429 10.43 -12.07 -17.23
CA LEU A 429 9.65 -11.36 -16.21
C LEU A 429 10.53 -10.56 -15.25
N MET A 430 11.83 -10.87 -15.16
CA MET A 430 12.85 -10.05 -14.51
C MET A 430 13.57 -9.21 -15.56
N PHE A 431 13.86 -7.96 -15.24
CA PHE A 431 14.55 -7.06 -16.15
C PHE A 431 15.36 -6.01 -15.41
N VAL A 432 16.28 -5.37 -16.10
CA VAL A 432 17.03 -4.22 -15.58
C VAL A 432 16.25 -2.95 -15.95
N ASN A 433 15.85 -2.17 -14.95
CA ASN A 433 15.08 -0.95 -15.16
C ASN A 433 15.95 0.19 -15.74
N GLY A 434 15.33 1.33 -16.04
CA GLY A 434 16.04 2.49 -16.59
C GLY A 434 17.07 3.11 -15.65
N ALA A 435 17.06 2.80 -14.36
CA ALA A 435 18.06 3.18 -13.38
C ALA A 435 19.24 2.17 -13.30
N GLY A 436 19.17 1.07 -14.05
CA GLY A 436 20.19 0.02 -14.01
C GLY A 436 20.00 -0.97 -12.85
N GLU A 437 18.84 -0.96 -12.19
CA GLU A 437 18.52 -1.84 -11.07
C GLU A 437 17.72 -3.05 -11.54
N LEU A 438 17.87 -4.17 -10.82
CA LEU A 438 17.05 -5.35 -11.05
C LEU A 438 15.61 -5.08 -10.60
N ASP A 439 14.67 -5.34 -11.49
CA ASP A 439 13.25 -5.17 -11.22
C ASP A 439 12.43 -6.33 -11.81
N GLN A 440 11.24 -6.53 -11.30
CA GLN A 440 10.33 -7.56 -11.75
C GLN A 440 9.05 -6.92 -12.30
N LYS A 441 8.48 -7.51 -13.38
CA LYS A 441 7.18 -7.06 -13.89
C LYS A 441 6.08 -7.28 -12.85
N HIS A 442 5.15 -6.32 -12.77
CA HIS A 442 4.06 -6.28 -11.79
C HIS A 442 2.70 -6.53 -12.46
N ASP A 443 1.70 -6.97 -11.70
CA ASP A 443 0.35 -7.14 -12.23
C ASP A 443 -0.29 -5.82 -12.70
N GLN A 444 0.17 -4.69 -12.17
CA GLN A 444 -0.19 -3.37 -12.65
C GLN A 444 0.25 -3.14 -14.10
N ASP A 445 1.38 -3.72 -14.52
CA ASP A 445 1.91 -3.60 -15.88
C ASP A 445 0.96 -4.24 -16.93
N LEU A 446 0.06 -5.15 -16.50
CA LEU A 446 -1.01 -5.69 -17.35
C LEU A 446 -2.04 -4.62 -17.76
N ARG A 447 -2.32 -3.67 -16.88
CA ARG A 447 -3.22 -2.55 -17.21
C ARG A 447 -2.59 -1.65 -18.29
N ASP A 448 -1.30 -1.38 -18.18
CA ASP A 448 -0.55 -0.62 -19.19
C ASP A 448 -0.44 -1.41 -20.48
N THR A 449 -0.26 -2.73 -20.37
CA THR A 449 -0.28 -3.65 -21.54
C THR A 449 -1.64 -3.63 -22.25
N CYS A 450 -2.77 -3.62 -21.51
CA CYS A 450 -4.11 -3.46 -22.07
C CYS A 450 -4.25 -2.19 -22.91
N VAL A 451 -3.84 -1.05 -22.36
CA VAL A 451 -3.84 0.24 -23.07
C VAL A 451 -3.04 0.15 -24.37
N MET A 452 -1.87 -0.46 -24.33
CA MET A 452 -1.01 -0.63 -25.52
C MET A 452 -1.59 -1.59 -26.56
N LEU A 453 -2.24 -2.67 -26.12
CA LEU A 453 -2.92 -3.57 -27.03
C LEU A 453 -4.11 -2.90 -27.73
N LEU A 454 -4.90 -2.11 -27.00
CA LEU A 454 -5.98 -1.31 -27.57
C LEU A 454 -5.46 -0.25 -28.56
N ASP A 455 -4.37 0.43 -28.20
CA ASP A 455 -3.71 1.39 -29.09
C ASP A 455 -3.19 0.73 -30.38
N ARG A 456 -2.55 -0.44 -30.30
CA ARG A 456 -2.10 -1.23 -31.45
C ARG A 456 -3.28 -1.75 -32.29
N ALA A 457 -4.41 -2.06 -31.66
CA ALA A 457 -5.64 -2.43 -32.34
C ALA A 457 -6.31 -1.24 -33.07
N GLY A 458 -5.76 -0.02 -32.95
CA GLY A 458 -6.25 1.16 -33.63
C GLY A 458 -7.38 1.88 -32.89
N CYS A 459 -7.64 1.53 -31.62
CA CYS A 459 -8.60 2.25 -30.81
C CYS A 459 -8.14 3.69 -30.56
N ASP A 460 -9.08 4.63 -30.65
CA ASP A 460 -8.80 6.01 -30.29
C ASP A 460 -8.73 6.17 -28.77
N LEU A 461 -8.30 7.36 -28.34
CA LEU A 461 -8.07 7.63 -26.92
C LEU A 461 -9.35 7.61 -26.09
N LEU A 462 -10.50 8.01 -26.65
CA LEU A 462 -11.78 8.00 -25.98
C LEU A 462 -12.24 6.57 -25.73
N THR A 463 -12.18 5.72 -26.76
CA THR A 463 -12.46 4.28 -26.63
C THR A 463 -11.59 3.61 -25.58
N ILE A 464 -10.28 3.95 -25.54
CA ILE A 464 -9.39 3.44 -24.49
C ILE A 464 -9.82 3.91 -23.10
N CYS A 465 -10.26 5.18 -22.97
CA CYS A 465 -10.78 5.70 -21.71
C CYS A 465 -12.07 4.99 -21.28
N ASP A 466 -13.00 4.77 -22.19
CA ASP A 466 -14.29 4.10 -21.93
C ASP A 466 -14.08 2.67 -21.44
N ILE A 467 -13.10 1.96 -21.99
CA ILE A 467 -12.77 0.59 -21.58
C ILE A 467 -12.04 0.58 -20.23
N THR A 468 -11.03 1.43 -20.08
CA THR A 468 -10.13 1.37 -18.92
C THR A 468 -10.56 2.26 -17.77
N GLY A 469 -11.52 3.17 -17.99
CA GLY A 469 -11.98 4.15 -17.01
C GLY A 469 -10.90 5.16 -16.61
N HIS A 470 -10.02 5.53 -17.53
CA HIS A 470 -9.12 6.68 -17.34
C HIS A 470 -9.87 7.98 -17.65
N SER A 471 -9.58 9.04 -16.87
CA SER A 471 -10.00 10.37 -17.29
C SER A 471 -9.24 10.77 -18.57
N TYR A 472 -9.86 11.56 -19.42
CA TYR A 472 -9.26 12.05 -20.68
C TYR A 472 -7.87 12.65 -20.48
N ARG A 473 -7.70 13.46 -19.42
CA ARG A 473 -6.42 14.07 -19.06
C ARG A 473 -5.34 13.04 -18.69
N SER A 474 -5.71 11.98 -17.96
CA SER A 474 -4.79 10.90 -17.62
C SER A 474 -4.43 10.07 -18.85
N ALA A 475 -5.40 9.77 -19.70
CA ALA A 475 -5.19 9.00 -20.91
C ALA A 475 -4.29 9.73 -21.90
N GLN A 476 -4.43 11.03 -22.04
CA GLN A 476 -3.56 11.86 -22.86
C GLN A 476 -2.08 11.76 -22.40
N THR A 477 -1.85 11.75 -21.10
CA THR A 477 -0.50 11.57 -20.52
C THR A 477 0.05 10.17 -20.85
N ILE A 478 -0.77 9.13 -20.66
CA ILE A 478 -0.40 7.75 -20.96
C ILE A 478 -0.05 7.59 -22.44
N VAL A 479 -0.93 8.04 -23.34
CA VAL A 479 -0.70 7.94 -24.78
C VAL A 479 0.53 8.73 -25.21
N LYS A 480 0.80 9.91 -24.61
CA LYS A 480 2.02 10.67 -24.89
C LYS A 480 3.30 9.87 -24.56
N HIS A 481 3.30 9.14 -23.46
CA HIS A 481 4.42 8.26 -23.10
C HIS A 481 4.57 7.08 -24.07
N TYR A 482 3.46 6.54 -24.57
CA TYR A 482 3.46 5.40 -25.50
C TYR A 482 3.66 5.80 -26.96
N ARG A 483 3.15 6.95 -27.40
CA ARG A 483 3.23 7.41 -28.79
C ARG A 483 4.64 7.77 -29.26
N ALA A 484 5.55 8.12 -28.37
CA ALA A 484 6.89 8.53 -28.76
C ALA A 484 7.73 7.42 -29.47
N ARG A 485 7.16 6.20 -29.66
CA ARG A 485 7.89 5.02 -30.12
C ARG A 485 7.26 4.19 -31.24
N ASN A 486 6.21 4.66 -31.95
CA ASN A 486 5.53 3.80 -32.93
C ASN A 486 5.38 4.47 -34.30
N ALA A 487 6.35 4.20 -35.21
CA ALA A 487 6.29 4.57 -36.61
C ALA A 487 5.12 3.86 -37.35
N ASP A 488 4.84 2.60 -37.01
CA ASP A 488 3.80 1.77 -37.65
C ASP A 488 2.41 2.42 -37.67
N ARG A 489 2.15 3.28 -36.70
CA ARG A 489 0.86 3.97 -36.56
C ARG A 489 0.75 5.19 -37.48
N ALA A 490 1.86 5.87 -37.74
CA ALA A 490 1.89 6.97 -38.69
C ALA A 490 1.62 6.41 -40.11
N ASP A 491 2.22 5.27 -40.44
CA ASP A 491 2.04 4.58 -41.71
C ASP A 491 0.60 4.09 -41.86
N ALA A 492 0.02 3.46 -40.88
CA ALA A 492 -1.43 3.09 -40.86
C ALA A 492 -2.36 4.30 -40.94
N GLY A 493 -1.94 5.46 -40.44
CA GLY A 493 -2.66 6.72 -40.59
C GLY A 493 -2.65 7.21 -42.03
N ILE A 494 -1.55 7.13 -42.69
CA ILE A 494 -1.40 7.48 -44.13
C ILE A 494 -2.23 6.54 -45.01
N ASP A 495 -2.19 5.24 -44.76
CA ASP A 495 -2.99 4.24 -45.48
C ASP A 495 -4.50 4.55 -45.41
N ARG A 496 -4.98 4.93 -44.19
CA ARG A 496 -6.37 5.35 -44.01
C ARG A 496 -6.71 6.65 -44.74
N LEU A 497 -5.80 7.62 -44.73
CA LEU A 497 -5.95 8.87 -45.46
C LEU A 497 -6.06 8.62 -46.97
N GLU A 498 -5.19 7.76 -47.54
CA GLU A 498 -5.24 7.37 -48.92
C GLU A 498 -6.58 6.71 -49.30
N LEU A 499 -7.05 5.80 -48.46
CA LEU A 499 -8.35 5.17 -48.65
C LEU A 499 -9.50 6.20 -48.64
N GLN A 500 -9.45 7.18 -47.73
CA GLN A 500 -10.49 8.23 -47.65
C GLN A 500 -10.44 9.15 -48.87
N VAL A 501 -9.24 9.57 -49.29
CA VAL A 501 -9.04 10.40 -50.46
C VAL A 501 -9.55 9.71 -51.76
N ARG A 502 -9.30 8.40 -51.88
CA ARG A 502 -9.86 7.59 -52.98
C ARG A 502 -11.39 7.53 -52.94
N LYS A 503 -12.00 7.39 -51.78
CA LYS A 503 -13.45 7.38 -51.60
C LYS A 503 -14.08 8.73 -51.98
N GLU A 504 -13.42 9.84 -51.71
CA GLU A 504 -13.87 11.18 -52.00
C GLU A 504 -13.61 11.61 -53.46
N GLY A 505 -13.11 10.72 -54.30
CA GLY A 505 -13.06 10.94 -55.75
C GLY A 505 -11.77 11.55 -56.27
N MET A 506 -10.74 11.71 -55.48
CA MET A 506 -9.40 11.98 -55.99
C MET A 506 -8.83 10.70 -56.63
N LYS A 507 -8.89 10.64 -57.95
CA LYS A 507 -8.14 9.65 -58.75
C LYS A 507 -6.70 10.09 -58.79
N GLY A 508 -5.80 9.33 -58.20
CA GLY A 508 -4.37 9.48 -58.35
C GLY A 508 -3.91 9.01 -59.72
#